data_272ddf06a7112fa341e6867a94eaee0d
#
_entry.id   272ddf06a7112fa341e6867a94eaee0d
#
_cell.length_a   1.000
_cell.length_b   1.000
_cell.length_c   1.000
_cell.angle_alpha   90.00
_cell.angle_beta   90.00
_cell.angle_gamma   90.00
#
_symmetry.space_group_name_H-M   'P 1'
#
loop_
_entity.id
_entity.type
_entity.pdbx_description
1 polymer ?
#
loop_
_entity_poly.entity_id
_entity_poly.type
_entity_poly.pdbx_seq_one_letter_code
_entity_poly.pdbx_strand_id
1 'polypeptide(L)'
;MGTAKRETRLTVLYEEPFWIGLSERVVNGKLTVAKHVFGAEPSMADIYEFVLNHSYDLEYSPPVDAETKKEHTNPKRRQREARKMTAQKGIGTKSQQALQMQREEKKIERKQISKEQKEAEKQRRFELRQKKKREKHKGK
;
A
#
# COMPACT_ATOMS: atom_id res chain seq x y z
N MET A 1 24.73 19.59 -6.10
CA MET A 1 23.82 18.44 -6.01
C MET A 1 22.76 18.73 -4.96
N GLY A 2 21.53 18.94 -5.38
CA GLY A 2 20.44 19.18 -4.44
C GLY A 2 20.11 17.90 -3.67
N THR A 3 20.20 17.96 -2.34
CA THR A 3 19.72 16.88 -1.47
C THR A 3 18.23 16.71 -1.69
N ALA A 4 17.81 15.56 -2.21
CA ALA A 4 16.39 15.24 -2.35
C ALA A 4 15.71 15.35 -0.97
N LYS A 5 14.77 16.29 -0.84
CA LYS A 5 14.01 16.46 0.40
C LYS A 5 13.15 15.20 0.58
N ARG A 6 13.48 14.42 1.60
CA ARG A 6 12.72 13.22 2.00
C ARG A 6 12.01 13.53 3.31
N GLU A 7 10.73 13.33 3.34
CA GLU A 7 9.92 13.48 4.54
C GLU A 7 9.11 12.20 4.72
N THR A 8 9.19 11.63 5.92
CA THR A 8 8.40 10.46 6.29
C THR A 8 7.59 10.78 7.54
N ARG A 9 6.32 10.45 7.51
CA ARG A 9 5.39 10.65 8.63
C ARG A 9 4.67 9.33 8.91
N LEU A 10 4.65 8.92 10.16
CA LEU A 10 3.81 7.83 10.65
C LEU A 10 2.64 8.45 11.45
N THR A 11 1.43 8.15 11.07
CA THR A 11 0.21 8.55 11.77
C THR A 11 -0.50 7.31 12.26
N VAL A 12 -0.71 7.21 13.58
CA VAL A 12 -1.50 6.13 14.19
C VAL A 12 -2.92 6.65 14.40
N LEU A 13 -3.90 5.90 13.90
CA LEU A 13 -5.31 6.27 13.99
C LEU A 13 -6.22 5.05 14.10
N TYR A 14 -7.42 5.25 14.63
CA TYR A 14 -8.44 4.21 14.68
C TYR A 14 -9.29 4.24 13.41
N GLU A 15 -9.30 3.12 12.69
CA GLU A 15 -10.18 2.87 11.54
C GLU A 15 -10.97 1.60 11.87
N GLU A 16 -12.22 1.78 12.26
CA GLU A 16 -13.07 0.70 12.78
C GLU A 16 -12.98 -0.59 11.95
N PRO A 17 -12.75 -1.75 12.54
CA PRO A 17 -12.61 -2.01 14.00
C PRO A 17 -11.16 -2.03 14.52
N PHE A 18 -10.17 -1.57 13.77
CA PHE A 18 -8.76 -1.74 14.09
C PHE A 18 -8.00 -0.41 14.20
N TRP A 19 -6.96 -0.44 15.03
CA TRP A 19 -5.94 0.59 15.01
C TRP A 19 -4.98 0.35 13.85
N ILE A 20 -4.68 1.41 13.12
CA ILE A 20 -3.80 1.36 11.95
C ILE A 20 -2.67 2.39 12.06
N GLY A 21 -1.53 2.04 11.47
CA GLY A 21 -0.42 2.94 11.21
C GLY A 21 -0.41 3.31 9.73
N LEU A 22 -0.46 4.59 9.42
CA LEU A 22 -0.33 5.13 8.09
C LEU A 22 1.05 5.74 7.92
N SER A 23 1.90 5.12 7.12
CA SER A 23 3.23 5.64 6.78
C SER A 23 3.15 6.40 5.45
N GLU A 24 3.37 7.70 5.50
CA GLU A 24 3.39 8.61 4.36
C GLU A 24 4.82 9.03 4.09
N ARG A 25 5.30 8.83 2.88
CA ARG A 25 6.65 9.21 2.44
C ARG A 25 6.56 10.15 1.24
N VAL A 26 7.12 11.33 1.38
CA VAL A 26 7.24 12.30 0.29
C VAL A 26 8.68 12.36 -0.18
N VAL A 27 8.90 12.12 -1.47
CA VAL A 27 10.21 12.21 -2.10
C VAL A 27 10.04 12.99 -3.41
N ASN A 28 10.75 14.09 -3.55
CA ASN A 28 10.69 14.94 -4.75
C ASN A 28 9.25 15.33 -5.17
N GLY A 29 8.40 15.67 -4.19
CA GLY A 29 7.01 16.06 -4.46
C GLY A 29 6.05 14.89 -4.80
N LYS A 30 6.52 13.65 -4.72
CA LYS A 30 5.69 12.45 -4.88
C LYS A 30 5.41 11.82 -3.51
N LEU A 31 4.15 11.54 -3.25
CA LEU A 31 3.66 10.87 -2.05
C LEU A 31 3.50 9.39 -2.32
N THR A 32 4.06 8.56 -1.47
CA THR A 32 3.80 7.12 -1.38
C THR A 32 3.26 6.81 0.01
N VAL A 33 2.34 5.86 0.11
CA VAL A 33 1.64 5.54 1.34
C VAL A 33 1.65 4.04 1.59
N ALA A 34 1.92 3.65 2.83
CA ALA A 34 1.77 2.27 3.28
C ALA A 34 0.86 2.22 4.52
N LYS A 35 0.03 1.20 4.59
CA LYS A 35 -0.89 0.97 5.70
C LYS A 35 -0.48 -0.29 6.44
N HIS A 36 -0.29 -0.16 7.76
CA HIS A 36 -0.09 -1.27 8.68
C HIS A 36 -1.27 -1.39 9.63
N VAL A 37 -1.66 -2.61 9.99
CA VAL A 37 -2.75 -2.86 10.93
C VAL A 37 -2.16 -3.38 12.25
N PHE A 38 -2.28 -2.58 13.31
CA PHE A 38 -1.88 -2.99 14.66
C PHE A 38 -2.92 -3.92 15.30
N GLY A 39 -4.18 -3.75 14.96
CA GLY A 39 -5.30 -4.44 15.58
C GLY A 39 -5.80 -3.70 16.81
N ALA A 40 -5.25 -3.99 18.00
CA ALA A 40 -5.53 -3.26 19.23
C ALA A 40 -4.82 -1.90 19.25
N GLU A 41 -5.16 -1.04 20.21
CA GLU A 41 -4.48 0.24 20.43
C GLU A 41 -3.00 0.00 20.75
N PRO A 42 -2.06 0.48 19.91
CA PRO A 42 -0.65 0.26 20.14
C PRO A 42 -0.13 1.17 21.25
N SER A 43 0.69 0.63 22.12
CA SER A 43 1.46 1.42 23.08
C SER A 43 2.61 2.17 22.38
N MET A 44 3.21 3.12 23.05
CA MET A 44 4.41 3.81 22.52
C MET A 44 5.57 2.83 22.26
N ALA A 45 5.69 1.78 23.08
CA ALA A 45 6.69 0.74 22.88
C ALA A 45 6.42 -0.06 21.58
N ASP A 46 5.18 -0.44 21.33
CA ASP A 46 4.78 -1.15 20.09
C ASP A 46 5.05 -0.30 18.84
N ILE A 47 4.75 0.99 18.91
CA ILE A 47 5.02 1.93 17.81
C ILE A 47 6.52 2.05 17.57
N TYR A 48 7.31 2.15 18.64
CA TYR A 48 8.76 2.26 18.55
C TYR A 48 9.39 1.00 17.96
N GLU A 49 8.97 -0.18 18.43
CA GLU A 49 9.40 -1.46 17.89
C GLU A 49 9.02 -1.61 16.41
N PHE A 50 7.80 -1.22 16.05
CA PHE A 50 7.36 -1.22 14.67
C PHE A 50 8.26 -0.33 13.77
N VAL A 51 8.57 0.88 14.22
CA VAL A 51 9.43 1.80 13.45
C VAL A 51 10.83 1.24 13.26
N LEU A 52 11.40 0.59 14.28
CA LEU A 52 12.75 0.05 14.20
C LEU A 52 12.84 -1.22 13.35
N ASN A 53 11.89 -2.13 13.50
CA ASN A 53 12.02 -3.49 12.98
C ASN A 53 11.17 -3.76 11.72
N HIS A 54 10.05 -3.05 11.55
CA HIS A 54 9.07 -3.36 10.51
C HIS A 54 8.82 -2.23 9.50
N SER A 55 9.35 -1.04 9.73
CA SER A 55 9.13 0.09 8.82
C SER A 55 9.76 -0.11 7.43
N TYR A 56 10.75 -0.98 7.31
CA TYR A 56 11.44 -1.28 6.06
C TYR A 56 10.69 -2.30 5.20
N ASP A 57 9.86 -3.15 5.83
CA ASP A 57 9.09 -4.21 5.16
C ASP A 57 7.74 -3.71 4.63
N LEU A 58 7.44 -2.42 4.80
CA LEU A 58 6.20 -1.83 4.35
C LEU A 58 6.10 -1.77 2.82
N GLU A 59 5.02 -2.32 2.30
CA GLU A 59 4.66 -2.17 0.89
C GLU A 59 4.01 -0.81 0.63
N TYR A 60 4.75 0.07 -0.02
CA TYR A 60 4.27 1.39 -0.38
C TYR A 60 3.42 1.36 -1.65
N SER A 61 2.43 2.25 -1.71
CA SER A 61 1.60 2.49 -2.89
C SER A 61 2.42 3.06 -4.05
N PRO A 62 1.86 3.03 -5.30
CA PRO A 62 2.36 3.86 -6.37
C PRO A 62 2.46 5.32 -5.96
N PRO A 63 3.43 6.07 -6.52
CA PRO A 63 3.60 7.48 -6.19
C PRO A 63 2.47 8.33 -6.79
N VAL A 64 1.86 9.19 -5.97
CA VAL A 64 0.92 10.22 -6.40
C VAL A 64 1.51 11.61 -6.16
N ASP A 65 1.05 12.61 -6.92
CA ASP A 65 1.53 13.96 -6.72
C ASP A 65 1.14 14.47 -5.33
N ALA A 66 2.16 14.78 -4.52
CA ALA A 66 1.95 15.44 -3.24
C ALA A 66 1.58 16.90 -3.50
N GLU A 67 0.50 17.37 -2.88
CA GLU A 67 0.21 18.80 -2.87
C GLU A 67 1.32 19.50 -2.08
N THR A 68 2.18 20.22 -2.77
CA THR A 68 3.10 21.15 -2.13
C THR A 68 2.26 22.28 -1.53
N LYS A 69 1.96 22.19 -0.23
CA LYS A 69 1.36 23.31 0.48
C LYS A 69 2.33 24.48 0.39
N LYS A 70 1.94 25.50 -0.36
CA LYS A 70 2.64 26.79 -0.31
C LYS A 70 2.63 27.26 1.15
N GLU A 71 3.80 27.48 1.71
CA GLU A 71 3.91 28.03 3.06
C GLU A 71 3.25 29.42 3.07
N HIS A 72 2.04 29.46 3.62
CA HIS A 72 1.37 30.75 3.83
C HIS A 72 1.97 31.39 5.07
N THR A 73 2.56 32.54 4.87
CA THR A 73 3.23 33.34 5.91
C THR A 73 2.26 33.93 6.95
N ASN A 74 0.94 33.87 6.76
CA ASN A 74 -0.04 34.45 7.66
C ASN A 74 -0.33 33.54 8.88
N PRO A 75 0.05 33.96 10.13
CA PRO A 75 -0.12 33.15 11.35
C PRO A 75 -1.58 32.74 11.65
N LYS A 76 -2.57 33.63 11.41
CA LYS A 76 -3.99 33.32 11.62
C LYS A 76 -4.49 32.22 10.69
N ARG A 77 -4.00 32.18 9.46
CA ARG A 77 -4.34 31.15 8.49
C ARG A 77 -3.71 29.82 8.85
N ARG A 78 -2.45 29.81 9.31
CA ARG A 78 -1.79 28.62 9.85
C ARG A 78 -2.57 28.00 11.03
N GLN A 79 -3.05 28.84 11.94
CA GLN A 79 -3.84 28.37 13.08
C GLN A 79 -5.20 27.78 12.67
N ARG A 80 -5.86 28.36 11.69
CA ARG A 80 -7.12 27.80 11.14
C ARG A 80 -6.88 26.49 10.41
N GLU A 81 -5.83 26.39 9.64
CA GLU A 81 -5.45 25.16 8.93
C GLU A 81 -5.03 24.06 9.90
N ALA A 82 -4.28 24.37 10.94
CA ALA A 82 -3.95 23.42 12.00
C ALA A 82 -5.21 22.88 12.69
N ARG A 83 -6.18 23.75 13.03
CA ARG A 83 -7.48 23.32 13.58
C ARG A 83 -8.28 22.45 12.62
N LYS A 84 -8.28 22.74 11.33
CA LYS A 84 -8.93 21.88 10.30
C LYS A 84 -8.23 20.53 10.19
N MET A 85 -6.90 20.49 10.25
CA MET A 85 -6.12 19.24 10.20
C MET A 85 -6.37 18.37 11.43
N THR A 86 -6.45 18.96 12.62
CA THR A 86 -6.78 18.22 13.84
C THR A 86 -8.24 17.78 13.92
N ALA A 87 -9.14 18.51 13.26
CA ALA A 87 -10.55 18.12 13.15
C ALA A 87 -10.81 17.04 12.09
N GLN A 88 -9.93 16.88 11.08
CA GLN A 88 -9.99 15.78 10.13
C GLN A 88 -9.49 14.49 10.80
N LYS A 89 -10.43 13.74 11.37
CA LYS A 89 -10.17 12.40 11.87
C LYS A 89 -10.13 11.45 10.66
N GLY A 90 -8.96 10.82 10.41
CA GLY A 90 -8.83 9.79 9.40
C GLY A 90 -7.71 10.03 8.37
N ILE A 91 -7.72 9.19 7.36
CA ILE A 91 -6.73 9.20 6.28
C ILE A 91 -7.00 10.37 5.33
N GLY A 92 -5.99 11.16 4.99
CA GLY A 92 -6.12 12.26 4.03
C GLY A 92 -6.52 11.80 2.63
N THR A 93 -7.16 12.67 1.85
CA THR A 93 -7.69 12.34 0.51
C THR A 93 -6.62 11.81 -0.45
N LYS A 94 -5.41 12.39 -0.44
CA LYS A 94 -4.29 11.92 -1.28
C LYS A 94 -3.78 10.55 -0.85
N SER A 95 -3.71 10.29 0.45
CA SER A 95 -3.32 8.99 0.97
C SER A 95 -4.39 7.93 0.69
N GLN A 96 -5.68 8.28 0.73
CA GLN A 96 -6.77 7.40 0.29
C GLN A 96 -6.64 7.06 -1.19
N GLN A 97 -6.37 8.04 -2.05
CA GLN A 97 -6.15 7.83 -3.49
C GLN A 97 -4.97 6.88 -3.73
N ALA A 98 -3.85 7.10 -3.05
CA ALA A 98 -2.67 6.25 -3.17
C ALA A 98 -2.96 4.80 -2.76
N LEU A 99 -3.64 4.58 -1.63
CA LEU A 99 -4.04 3.25 -1.18
C LEU A 99 -5.07 2.58 -2.11
N GLN A 100 -5.98 3.35 -2.72
CA GLN A 100 -6.91 2.83 -3.70
C GLN A 100 -6.16 2.33 -4.95
N MET A 101 -5.23 3.12 -5.49
CA MET A 101 -4.40 2.70 -6.62
C MET A 101 -3.65 1.40 -6.32
N GLN A 102 -3.05 1.27 -5.14
CA GLN A 102 -2.36 0.05 -4.72
C GLN A 102 -3.31 -1.16 -4.69
N ARG A 103 -4.54 -0.99 -4.21
CA ARG A 103 -5.55 -2.07 -4.20
C ARG A 103 -5.95 -2.49 -5.61
N GLU A 104 -6.10 -1.53 -6.52
CA GLU A 104 -6.45 -1.80 -7.91
C GLU A 104 -5.33 -2.55 -8.63
N GLU A 105 -4.08 -2.15 -8.46
CA GLU A 105 -2.91 -2.87 -9.01
C GLU A 105 -2.85 -4.32 -8.51
N LYS A 106 -2.91 -4.51 -7.19
CA LYS A 106 -2.92 -5.86 -6.60
C LYS A 106 -4.09 -6.72 -7.09
N LYS A 107 -5.25 -6.11 -7.38
CA LYS A 107 -6.41 -6.83 -7.95
C LYS A 107 -6.15 -7.27 -9.39
N ILE A 108 -5.50 -6.43 -10.19
CA ILE A 108 -5.11 -6.76 -11.57
C ILE A 108 -4.09 -7.89 -11.58
N GLU A 109 -3.03 -7.78 -10.77
CA GLU A 109 -1.99 -8.81 -10.63
C GLU A 109 -2.57 -10.18 -10.24
N ARG A 110 -3.45 -10.20 -9.22
CA ARG A 110 -4.12 -11.44 -8.79
C ARG A 110 -4.96 -12.06 -9.90
N LYS A 111 -5.65 -11.25 -10.72
CA LYS A 111 -6.41 -11.74 -11.86
C LYS A 111 -5.50 -12.34 -12.94
N GLN A 112 -4.37 -11.70 -13.23
CA GLN A 112 -3.39 -12.19 -14.19
C GLN A 112 -2.80 -13.53 -13.74
N ILE A 113 -2.29 -13.60 -12.51
CA ILE A 113 -1.75 -14.83 -11.92
C ILE A 113 -2.78 -15.96 -11.94
N SER A 114 -4.03 -15.67 -11.54
CA SER A 114 -5.11 -16.68 -11.56
C SER A 114 -5.43 -17.17 -12.98
N LYS A 115 -5.37 -16.28 -13.99
CA LYS A 115 -5.57 -16.65 -15.39
C LYS A 115 -4.44 -17.54 -15.89
N GLU A 116 -3.20 -17.17 -15.65
CA GLU A 116 -2.01 -17.93 -16.03
C GLU A 116 -1.99 -19.32 -15.39
N GLN A 117 -2.32 -19.42 -14.09
CA GLN A 117 -2.43 -20.70 -13.40
C GLN A 117 -3.49 -21.62 -14.02
N LYS A 118 -4.68 -21.07 -14.36
CA LYS A 118 -5.74 -21.83 -15.02
C LYS A 118 -5.34 -22.30 -16.42
N GLU A 119 -4.63 -21.46 -17.16
CA GLU A 119 -4.12 -21.82 -18.50
C GLU A 119 -3.05 -22.91 -18.39
N ALA A 120 -2.10 -22.78 -17.48
CA ALA A 120 -1.06 -23.77 -17.20
C ALA A 120 -1.68 -25.12 -16.76
N GLU A 121 -2.71 -25.11 -15.92
CA GLU A 121 -3.41 -26.31 -15.48
C GLU A 121 -4.15 -26.99 -16.65
N LYS A 122 -4.81 -26.21 -17.52
CA LYS A 122 -5.46 -26.75 -18.73
C LYS A 122 -4.44 -27.41 -19.66
N GLN A 123 -3.30 -26.74 -19.87
CA GLN A 123 -2.21 -27.28 -20.68
C GLN A 123 -1.69 -28.59 -20.11
N ARG A 124 -1.39 -28.62 -18.82
CA ARG A 124 -0.93 -29.82 -18.12
C ARG A 124 -1.93 -30.98 -18.21
N ARG A 125 -3.24 -30.69 -18.04
CA ARG A 125 -4.29 -31.71 -18.19
C ARG A 125 -4.38 -32.22 -19.62
N PHE A 126 -4.20 -31.36 -20.62
CA PHE A 126 -4.18 -31.73 -22.02
C PHE A 126 -3.00 -32.65 -22.32
N GLU A 127 -1.79 -32.31 -21.91
CA GLU A 127 -0.59 -33.11 -22.09
C GLU A 127 -0.70 -34.51 -21.46
N LEU A 128 -1.22 -34.55 -20.21
CA LEU A 128 -1.47 -35.83 -19.54
C LEU A 128 -2.47 -36.70 -20.29
N ARG A 129 -3.53 -36.13 -20.88
CA ARG A 129 -4.50 -36.87 -21.73
C ARG A 129 -3.82 -37.38 -23.00
N GLN A 130 -2.97 -36.57 -23.63
CA GLN A 130 -2.23 -36.96 -24.82
C GLN A 130 -1.24 -38.10 -24.50
N LYS A 131 -0.52 -38.00 -23.39
CA LYS A 131 0.40 -39.05 -22.94
C LYS A 131 -0.33 -40.36 -22.69
N LYS A 132 -1.45 -40.35 -21.97
CA LYS A 132 -2.27 -41.53 -21.73
C LYS A 132 -2.82 -42.17 -23.04
N LYS A 133 -3.22 -41.35 -24.04
CA LYS A 133 -3.64 -41.88 -25.37
C LYS A 133 -2.47 -42.56 -26.06
N ARG A 134 -1.27 -41.98 -26.10
CA ARG A 134 -0.06 -42.56 -26.72
C ARG A 134 0.32 -43.90 -26.06
N GLU A 135 0.26 -43.95 -24.72
CA GLU A 135 0.57 -45.16 -23.95
C GLU A 135 -0.43 -46.30 -24.28
N LYS A 136 -1.73 -46.01 -24.41
CA LYS A 136 -2.76 -47.01 -24.81
C LYS A 136 -2.53 -47.54 -26.21
N HIS A 137 -1.95 -46.75 -27.14
CA HIS A 137 -1.68 -47.20 -28.51
C HIS A 137 -0.31 -47.91 -28.66
N LYS A 138 0.58 -47.83 -27.69
CA LYS A 138 1.86 -48.56 -27.69
C LYS A 138 1.76 -49.98 -27.14
N GLY A 139 0.62 -50.37 -26.58
CA GLY A 139 0.39 -51.67 -25.95
C GLY A 139 -0.46 -52.62 -26.83
N LYS A 140 -0.55 -52.37 -28.15
CA LYS A 140 -1.12 -53.32 -29.15
C LYS A 140 -0.07 -53.68 -30.13
#